data_6e5773e4bfc61a6515346ecfe5aa388d
#
_entry.id   6e5773e4bfc61a6515346ecfe5aa388d
#
_cell.length_a   1.000
_cell.length_b   1.000
_cell.length_c   1.000
_cell.angle_alpha   90.00
_cell.angle_beta   90.00
_cell.angle_gamma   90.00
#
_symmetry.space_group_name_H-M   'P 1'
#
loop_
_entity.id
_entity.type
_entity.pdbx_description
1 polymer ?
#
loop_
_entity_poly.entity_id
_entity_poly.type
_entity_poly.pdbx_seq_one_letter_code
_entity_poly.pdbx_strand_id
1 'polypeptide(L)'
;MDPREFPTKGNLIAAKNSLTLAKQGYDLMDKKRNILIRELMDLIDEAKDIQEEIDTTFTRAYACLQRANIQHGISKVEELAYTVPIEDSIQIQTRSCLLYTSPSPRDRTRSR
;
A
#
# COMPACT_ATOMS: atom_id res chain seq x y z
N MET A 1 42.80 23.53 0.55
CA MET A 1 42.33 22.91 1.80
C MET A 1 41.10 23.63 2.30
N ASP A 2 40.03 22.92 2.55
CA ASP A 2 38.82 23.49 3.15
C ASP A 2 39.16 23.91 4.60
N PRO A 3 38.84 25.16 5.02
CA PRO A 3 39.03 25.60 6.40
C PRO A 3 38.39 24.69 7.45
N ARG A 4 37.40 23.89 7.05
CA ARG A 4 36.75 22.92 7.90
C ARG A 4 37.58 21.69 8.24
N GLU A 5 38.64 21.43 7.48
CA GLU A 5 39.54 20.29 7.68
C GLU A 5 40.71 20.60 8.59
N PHE A 6 40.92 21.85 8.97
CA PHE A 6 41.99 22.21 9.88
C PHE A 6 41.81 21.59 11.27
N PRO A 7 42.89 21.04 11.85
CA PRO A 7 42.82 20.42 13.18
C PRO A 7 42.75 21.47 14.29
N THR A 8 41.60 22.11 14.42
CA THR A 8 41.29 23.02 15.49
C THR A 8 40.31 22.38 16.47
N LYS A 9 40.28 22.87 17.73
CA LYS A 9 39.33 22.38 18.73
C LYS A 9 37.92 22.59 18.32
N GLY A 10 37.60 23.74 17.69
CA GLY A 10 36.27 24.03 17.17
C GLY A 10 35.85 23.04 16.06
N ASN A 11 36.74 22.72 15.12
CA ASN A 11 36.48 21.77 14.08
C ASN A 11 36.30 20.35 14.62
N LEU A 12 37.05 19.96 15.64
CA LEU A 12 36.89 18.67 16.29
C LEU A 12 35.50 18.53 16.94
N ILE A 13 35.05 19.55 17.64
CA ILE A 13 33.72 19.58 18.27
C ILE A 13 32.61 19.49 17.19
N ALA A 14 32.76 20.27 16.10
CA ALA A 14 31.83 20.25 15.00
C ALA A 14 31.79 18.86 14.32
N ALA A 15 32.93 18.22 14.12
CA ALA A 15 33.03 16.87 13.57
C ALA A 15 32.34 15.82 14.47
N LYS A 16 32.57 15.91 15.78
CA LYS A 16 31.91 15.02 16.75
C LYS A 16 30.40 15.19 16.76
N ASN A 17 29.93 16.42 16.70
CA ASN A 17 28.50 16.70 16.64
C ASN A 17 27.88 16.17 15.34
N SER A 18 28.56 16.36 14.23
CA SER A 18 28.12 15.81 12.94
C SER A 18 28.05 14.28 12.95
N LEU A 19 29.04 13.64 13.56
CA LEU A 19 29.05 12.18 13.71
C LEU A 19 27.88 11.70 14.57
N THR A 20 27.63 12.37 15.68
CA THR A 20 26.50 12.04 16.56
C THR A 20 25.15 12.18 15.82
N LEU A 21 24.95 13.27 15.10
CA LEU A 21 23.76 13.49 14.28
C LEU A 21 23.62 12.44 13.20
N ALA A 22 24.72 12.06 12.52
CA ALA A 22 24.71 11.03 11.52
C ALA A 22 24.29 9.67 12.08
N LYS A 23 24.81 9.30 13.25
CA LYS A 23 24.43 8.06 13.95
C LYS A 23 22.94 8.06 14.34
N GLN A 24 22.48 9.16 14.90
CA GLN A 24 21.06 9.31 15.25
C GLN A 24 20.14 9.24 14.03
N GLY A 25 20.56 9.89 12.94
CA GLY A 25 19.84 9.82 11.67
C GLY A 25 19.80 8.42 11.10
N TYR A 26 20.90 7.69 11.16
CA TYR A 26 20.96 6.30 10.75
C TYR A 26 20.00 5.42 11.55
N ASP A 27 20.05 5.53 12.88
CA ASP A 27 19.16 4.74 13.76
C ASP A 27 17.69 5.06 13.49
N LEU A 28 17.37 6.33 13.28
CA LEU A 28 16.01 6.74 12.96
C LEU A 28 15.54 6.16 11.62
N MET A 29 16.39 6.22 10.59
CA MET A 29 16.08 5.66 9.28
C MET A 29 15.93 4.13 9.32
N ASP A 30 16.76 3.46 10.11
CA ASP A 30 16.68 2.02 10.30
C ASP A 30 15.35 1.61 10.96
N LYS A 31 14.95 2.33 12.01
CA LYS A 31 13.65 2.12 12.66
C LYS A 31 12.48 2.37 11.72
N LYS A 32 12.54 3.43 10.93
CA LYS A 32 11.51 3.72 9.91
C LYS A 32 11.42 2.62 8.87
N ARG A 33 12.55 2.13 8.40
CA ARG A 33 12.59 1.02 7.46
C ARG A 33 11.92 -0.23 8.04
N ASN A 34 12.23 -0.57 9.29
CA ASN A 34 11.66 -1.74 9.94
C ASN A 34 10.14 -1.63 10.13
N ILE A 35 9.65 -0.44 10.45
CA ILE A 35 8.22 -0.18 10.55
C ILE A 35 7.54 -0.34 9.18
N LEU A 36 8.14 0.21 8.12
CA LEU A 36 7.61 0.11 6.77
C LEU A 36 7.58 -1.34 6.26
N ILE A 37 8.62 -2.12 6.55
CA ILE A 37 8.67 -3.54 6.19
C ILE A 37 7.55 -4.31 6.89
N ARG A 38 7.34 -4.04 8.17
CA ARG A 38 6.29 -4.68 8.96
C ARG A 38 4.90 -4.35 8.39
N GLU A 39 4.63 -3.08 8.10
CA GLU A 39 3.39 -2.65 7.47
C GLU A 39 3.20 -3.29 6.08
N LEU A 40 4.27 -3.40 5.31
CA LEU A 40 4.23 -4.06 4.01
C LEU A 40 3.85 -5.54 4.15
N MET A 41 4.43 -6.24 5.12
CA MET A 41 4.10 -7.65 5.36
C MET A 41 2.63 -7.82 5.77
N ASP A 42 2.12 -6.94 6.63
CA ASP A 42 0.71 -6.96 7.03
C ASP A 42 -0.21 -6.74 5.81
N LEU A 43 0.14 -5.81 4.93
CA LEU A 43 -0.61 -5.57 3.70
C LEU A 43 -0.57 -6.75 2.73
N ILE A 44 0.56 -7.45 2.64
CA ILE A 44 0.68 -8.65 1.81
C ILE A 44 -0.23 -9.75 2.35
N ASP A 45 -0.28 -9.95 3.66
CA ASP A 45 -1.14 -10.95 4.28
C ASP A 45 -2.62 -10.62 4.05
N GLU A 46 -3.00 -9.37 4.21
CA GLU A 46 -4.35 -8.90 3.90
C GLU A 46 -4.70 -9.10 2.42
N ALA A 47 -3.77 -8.81 1.52
CA ALA A 47 -3.97 -9.01 0.09
C ALA A 47 -4.15 -10.50 -0.28
N LYS A 48 -3.46 -11.41 0.41
CA LYS A 48 -3.65 -12.85 0.21
C LYS A 48 -5.04 -13.31 0.64
N ASP A 49 -5.52 -12.82 1.78
CA ASP A 49 -6.86 -13.16 2.27
C ASP A 49 -7.94 -12.67 1.29
N ILE A 50 -7.79 -11.47 0.78
CA ILE A 50 -8.69 -10.91 -0.22
C ILE A 50 -8.64 -11.72 -1.52
N GLN A 51 -7.45 -12.14 -1.94
CA GLN A 51 -7.30 -12.95 -3.15
C GLN A 51 -8.00 -14.31 -3.01
N GLU A 52 -7.91 -14.96 -1.87
CA GLU A 52 -8.63 -16.20 -1.59
C GLU A 52 -10.15 -16.00 -1.62
N GLU A 53 -10.62 -14.90 -1.06
CA GLU A 53 -12.05 -14.57 -1.09
C GLU A 53 -12.53 -14.32 -2.52
N ILE A 54 -11.75 -13.61 -3.33
CA ILE A 54 -12.03 -13.39 -4.75
C ILE A 54 -12.12 -14.72 -5.49
N ASP A 55 -11.14 -15.60 -5.33
CA ASP A 55 -11.08 -16.90 -6.00
C ASP A 55 -12.28 -17.77 -5.61
N THR A 56 -12.65 -17.80 -4.34
CA THR A 56 -13.81 -18.53 -3.85
C THR A 56 -15.11 -17.97 -4.45
N THR A 57 -15.24 -16.66 -4.49
CA THR A 57 -16.42 -15.97 -5.02
C THR A 57 -16.57 -16.24 -6.52
N PHE A 58 -15.49 -16.13 -7.29
CA PHE A 58 -15.52 -16.43 -8.72
C PHE A 58 -15.84 -17.89 -9.00
N THR A 59 -15.27 -18.82 -8.24
CA THR A 59 -15.58 -20.26 -8.39
C THR A 59 -17.07 -20.52 -8.18
N ARG A 60 -17.65 -19.91 -7.16
CA ARG A 60 -19.08 -20.00 -6.88
C ARG A 60 -19.92 -19.38 -8.00
N ALA A 61 -19.50 -18.21 -8.49
CA ALA A 61 -20.20 -17.53 -9.58
C ALA A 61 -20.20 -18.34 -10.87
N TYR A 62 -19.06 -18.93 -11.23
CA TYR A 62 -18.97 -19.79 -12.41
C TYR A 62 -19.81 -21.06 -12.28
N ALA A 63 -19.87 -21.67 -11.11
CA ALA A 63 -20.71 -22.82 -10.86
C ALA A 63 -22.22 -22.46 -11.00
N CYS A 64 -22.63 -21.31 -10.51
CA CYS A 64 -23.99 -20.79 -10.68
C CYS A 64 -24.30 -20.49 -12.14
N LEU A 65 -23.34 -19.92 -12.88
CA LEU A 65 -23.49 -19.63 -14.30
C LEU A 65 -23.66 -20.92 -15.11
N GLN A 66 -22.87 -21.95 -14.85
CA GLN A 66 -23.02 -23.25 -15.50
C GLN A 66 -24.38 -23.88 -15.24
N ARG A 67 -24.84 -23.80 -14.00
CA ARG A 67 -26.18 -24.30 -13.65
C ARG A 67 -27.27 -23.56 -14.38
N ALA A 68 -27.18 -22.24 -14.46
CA ALA A 68 -28.14 -21.42 -15.21
C ALA A 68 -28.12 -21.75 -16.70
N ASN A 69 -26.96 -21.96 -17.29
CA ASN A 69 -26.82 -22.35 -18.70
C ASN A 69 -27.47 -23.69 -18.98
N ILE A 70 -27.36 -24.64 -18.07
CA ILE A 70 -27.99 -25.97 -18.20
C ILE A 70 -29.51 -25.86 -18.07
N GLN A 71 -30.01 -25.07 -17.14
CA GLN A 71 -31.46 -24.96 -16.86
C GLN A 71 -32.22 -24.13 -17.88
N HIS A 72 -31.65 -23.02 -18.34
CA HIS A 72 -32.34 -22.00 -19.14
C HIS A 72 -31.79 -21.85 -20.55
N GLY A 73 -30.64 -22.44 -20.87
CA GLY A 73 -29.96 -22.27 -22.13
C GLY A 73 -29.09 -21.02 -22.19
N ILE A 74 -28.04 -21.11 -23.00
CA ILE A 74 -27.00 -20.08 -23.14
C ILE A 74 -27.61 -18.77 -23.66
N SER A 75 -28.50 -18.83 -24.65
CA SER A 75 -29.10 -17.63 -25.24
C SER A 75 -29.90 -16.78 -24.26
N LYS A 76 -30.67 -17.43 -23.39
CA LYS A 76 -31.47 -16.73 -22.38
C LYS A 76 -30.62 -16.12 -21.28
N VAL A 77 -29.57 -16.81 -20.86
CA VAL A 77 -28.62 -16.30 -19.87
C VAL A 77 -27.84 -15.10 -20.43
N GLU A 78 -27.44 -15.15 -21.69
CA GLU A 78 -26.79 -14.05 -22.41
C GLU A 78 -27.69 -12.81 -22.48
N GLU A 79 -28.95 -12.99 -22.83
CA GLU A 79 -29.93 -11.91 -22.85
C GLU A 79 -30.08 -11.23 -21.48
N LEU A 80 -30.18 -12.03 -20.42
CA LEU A 80 -30.23 -11.52 -19.06
C LEU A 80 -28.94 -10.82 -18.62
N ALA A 81 -27.80 -11.28 -19.10
CA ALA A 81 -26.50 -10.69 -18.78
C ALA A 81 -26.39 -9.23 -19.23
N TYR A 82 -27.01 -8.86 -20.35
CA TYR A 82 -27.02 -7.49 -20.85
C TYR A 82 -27.83 -6.52 -19.94
N THR A 83 -28.66 -7.03 -19.08
CA THR A 83 -29.43 -6.20 -18.12
C THR A 83 -28.67 -5.88 -16.86
N VAL A 84 -27.53 -6.54 -16.60
CA VAL A 84 -26.72 -6.34 -15.41
C VAL A 84 -25.80 -5.11 -15.59
N PRO A 85 -25.90 -4.09 -14.73
CA PRO A 85 -25.02 -2.93 -14.83
C PRO A 85 -23.61 -3.31 -14.44
N ILE A 86 -22.64 -2.80 -15.20
CA ILE A 86 -21.20 -2.93 -14.87
C ILE A 86 -20.80 -1.68 -14.11
N GLU A 87 -20.50 -1.85 -12.84
CA GLU A 87 -20.00 -0.77 -12.00
C GLU A 87 -18.52 -0.99 -11.70
N ASP A 88 -17.69 -0.13 -12.26
CA ASP A 88 -16.27 -0.07 -11.94
C ASP A 88 -16.04 1.09 -10.97
N SER A 89 -15.94 0.79 -9.68
CA SER A 89 -15.54 1.79 -8.71
C SER A 89 -14.26 1.35 -8.00
N ILE A 90 -13.17 2.02 -8.31
CA ILE A 90 -11.88 1.82 -7.64
C ILE A 90 -11.62 3.05 -6.78
N GLN A 91 -11.48 2.83 -5.48
CA GLN A 91 -11.08 3.86 -4.53
C GLN A 91 -9.64 3.60 -4.09
N ILE A 92 -8.78 4.58 -4.27
CA ILE A 92 -7.40 4.51 -3.82
C ILE A 92 -7.29 5.28 -2.52
N GLN A 93 -6.89 4.57 -1.47
CA GLN A 93 -6.63 5.15 -0.16
C GLN A 93 -5.13 5.10 0.12
N THR A 94 -4.57 6.23 0.48
CA THR A 94 -3.18 6.34 0.89
C THR A 94 -3.13 6.43 2.42
N ARG A 95 -2.32 5.55 3.02
CA ARG A 95 -2.16 5.50 4.46
C ARG A 95 -0.71 5.77 4.83
N SER A 96 -0.49 6.67 5.78
CA SER A 96 0.83 6.92 6.32
C SER A 96 1.07 6.06 7.56
N CYS A 97 2.14 5.29 7.56
CA CYS A 97 2.54 4.42 8.66
C CYS A 97 3.45 5.14 9.66
N LEU A 98 3.86 6.35 9.35
CA LEU A 98 4.88 7.09 10.09
C LEU A 98 4.32 8.41 10.60
N LEU A 99 4.02 8.53 11.89
CA LEU A 99 3.71 9.78 12.60
C LEU A 99 2.53 10.61 12.06
N TYR A 100 2.16 10.49 10.81
CA TYR A 100 1.02 11.16 10.21
C TYR A 100 -0.17 10.24 10.17
N THR A 101 -1.16 10.54 10.97
CA THR A 101 -2.37 9.73 11.09
C THR A 101 -3.53 10.25 10.24
N SER A 102 -3.43 11.48 9.75
CA SER A 102 -4.48 12.05 8.92
C SER A 102 -3.96 12.36 7.52
N PRO A 103 -4.66 11.91 6.46
CA PRO A 103 -4.34 12.34 5.10
C PRO A 103 -4.56 13.84 4.98
N SER A 104 -3.69 14.53 4.24
CA SER A 104 -3.89 15.93 3.95
C SER A 104 -5.15 16.12 3.07
N PRO A 105 -5.82 17.28 3.13
CA PRO A 105 -6.98 17.56 2.25
C PRO A 105 -6.67 17.37 0.78
N ARG A 106 -5.40 17.52 0.38
CA ARG A 106 -4.91 17.29 -0.97
C ARG A 106 -5.00 15.82 -1.40
N ASP A 107 -4.68 14.91 -0.48
CA ASP A 107 -4.72 13.47 -0.76
C ASP A 107 -6.16 12.99 -0.92
N ARG A 108 -7.10 13.61 -0.22
CA ARG A 108 -8.53 13.34 -0.36
C ARG A 108 -9.07 13.74 -1.73
N THR A 109 -8.58 14.83 -2.29
CA THR A 109 -9.00 15.30 -3.61
C THR A 109 -8.41 14.46 -4.74
N ARG A 110 -7.27 13.83 -4.54
CA ARG A 110 -6.64 12.95 -5.52
C ARG A 110 -7.28 11.56 -5.58
N SER A 111 -7.97 11.14 -4.55
CA SER A 111 -8.63 9.84 -4.49
C SER A 111 -10.01 9.82 -5.19
N ARG A 112 -10.32 10.88 -5.91
CA ARG A 112 -11.50 10.91 -6.79
C ARG A 112 -11.18 10.33 -8.19
#